data_be78c660501f1f16e3ca408040fc8256
#
_entry.id   be78c660501f1f16e3ca408040fc8256
#
_cell.length_a   1.000
_cell.length_b   1.000
_cell.length_c   1.000
_cell.angle_alpha   90.00
_cell.angle_beta   90.00
_cell.angle_gamma   90.00
#
_symmetry.space_group_name_H-M   'P 1'
#
loop_
_entity.id
_entity.type
_entity.pdbx_description
1 polymer ?
#
loop_
_entity_poly.entity_id
_entity_poly.type
_entity_poly.pdbx_seq_one_letter_code
_entity_poly.pdbx_strand_id
1 'polypeptide(L)'
;MSKFLSSLLLALPMIAMAQSASIEQCQQWAQENYPLTQRYDIIRQTEGFTLKNIAKGWLPQIGVTAQGSYQSAVPEYPKVLSDMLSQMGTEMKGISPLQYKAAIDVQQTIYDGGVISSQRDVAKASSKVKEAGADVQMYALRERVNDLCFAILLIDQRLKLNEEMQRTIDSNRQRLATMLEGGVAMQADVDAMSAELATARQQHTDIEAQRRALIKVLSLFTGKEITEVSTPCPLGRGTGEGLLRPELRLFDSQLSLTDAKERALRASLLPKIGAFAQGYYGYLGMNMFRDMMKRTPTLNGIIGIKASWNISALYTHKNDRAKLELERQTINNDRDVFLFNQKLQSSQEDSNIRRYRHLISEDDGICQLRHNVREAAEAKLEAGIIDVNALILEISRENQAKINKVIHETELLQHQYKLQNINGYETK
;
A
#
# COMPACT_ATOMS: atom_id res chain seq x y z
N MET A 1 61.19 2.23 7.12
CA MET A 1 60.89 3.50 6.43
C MET A 1 59.59 3.29 5.70
N SER A 2 58.49 3.52 6.35
CA SER A 2 57.69 4.76 6.36
C SER A 2 57.11 5.12 4.99
N LYS A 3 55.79 4.95 4.85
CA LYS A 3 54.90 5.94 4.22
C LYS A 3 53.45 5.63 4.63
N PHE A 4 53.03 6.24 5.74
CA PHE A 4 51.64 6.54 6.04
C PHE A 4 51.15 7.59 5.02
N LEU A 5 50.20 7.26 4.16
CA LEU A 5 49.42 8.24 3.40
C LEU A 5 48.06 8.39 4.08
N SER A 6 47.93 9.46 4.82
CA SER A 6 46.68 9.95 5.42
C SER A 6 45.71 10.34 4.30
N SER A 7 44.67 9.57 4.07
CA SER A 7 43.51 9.98 3.25
C SER A 7 42.64 10.92 4.09
N LEU A 8 42.86 12.21 3.93
CA LEU A 8 41.98 13.26 4.42
C LEU A 8 40.70 13.26 3.57
N LEU A 9 39.66 12.55 4.02
CA LEU A 9 38.33 12.64 3.44
C LEU A 9 37.78 14.04 3.76
N LEU A 10 37.82 14.96 2.79
CA LEU A 10 37.08 16.22 2.85
C LEU A 10 35.57 15.86 2.85
N ALA A 11 34.97 15.90 4.04
CA ALA A 11 33.53 15.98 4.18
C ALA A 11 33.11 17.37 3.67
N LEU A 12 32.78 17.47 2.38
CA LEU A 12 32.07 18.62 1.84
C LEU A 12 30.71 18.67 2.58
N PRO A 13 30.36 19.79 3.24
CA PRO A 13 29.00 19.94 3.71
C PRO A 13 28.11 19.91 2.47
N MET A 14 27.19 18.94 2.37
CA MET A 14 26.05 19.02 1.49
C MET A 14 25.29 20.27 1.89
N ILE A 15 25.52 21.36 1.18
CA ILE A 15 24.64 22.54 1.23
C ILE A 15 23.30 21.99 0.72
N ALA A 16 22.38 21.76 1.64
CA ALA A 16 20.99 21.49 1.32
C ALA A 16 20.49 22.76 0.61
N MET A 17 20.56 22.76 -0.71
CA MET A 17 19.90 23.79 -1.51
C MET A 17 18.41 23.69 -1.23
N ALA A 18 17.88 24.70 -0.58
CA ALA A 18 16.46 24.93 -0.45
C ALA A 18 15.83 24.86 -1.83
N GLN A 19 15.08 23.80 -2.11
CA GLN A 19 14.63 23.47 -3.46
C GLN A 19 13.14 23.78 -3.59
N SER A 20 12.79 24.66 -4.53
CA SER A 20 11.41 24.74 -4.99
C SER A 20 11.08 23.44 -5.75
N ALA A 21 10.02 22.76 -5.33
CA ALA A 21 9.66 21.47 -5.88
C ALA A 21 8.31 21.54 -6.61
N SER A 22 8.21 20.88 -7.78
CA SER A 22 6.91 20.70 -8.42
C SER A 22 6.08 19.62 -7.70
N ILE A 23 4.78 19.62 -7.94
CA ILE A 23 3.87 18.61 -7.36
C ILE A 23 4.30 17.20 -7.79
N GLU A 24 4.70 17.02 -9.04
CA GLU A 24 5.15 15.74 -9.59
C GLU A 24 6.45 15.26 -8.94
N GLN A 25 7.39 16.17 -8.69
CA GLN A 25 8.62 15.87 -7.97
C GLN A 25 8.31 15.46 -6.51
N CYS A 26 7.39 16.16 -5.85
CA CYS A 26 6.95 15.81 -4.51
C CYS A 26 6.30 14.42 -4.47
N GLN A 27 5.47 14.08 -5.46
CA GLN A 27 4.87 12.76 -5.60
C GLN A 27 5.93 11.67 -5.78
N GLN A 28 6.91 11.89 -6.67
CA GLN A 28 7.99 10.94 -6.92
C GLN A 28 8.82 10.71 -5.64
N TRP A 29 9.30 11.77 -5.01
CA TRP A 29 10.10 11.65 -3.79
C TRP A 29 9.33 11.02 -2.63
N ALA A 30 8.03 11.35 -2.50
CA ALA A 30 7.18 10.69 -1.52
C ALA A 30 7.05 9.19 -1.78
N GLN A 31 6.89 8.76 -3.03
CA GLN A 31 6.86 7.35 -3.40
C GLN A 31 8.18 6.64 -3.07
N GLU A 32 9.32 7.28 -3.35
CA GLU A 32 10.64 6.72 -3.06
C GLU A 32 10.93 6.59 -1.56
N ASN A 33 10.51 7.58 -0.76
CA ASN A 33 10.79 7.65 0.69
C ASN A 33 9.75 6.89 1.55
N TYR A 34 8.57 6.61 1.02
CA TYR A 34 7.49 6.05 1.81
C TYR A 34 7.80 4.62 2.26
N PRO A 35 7.62 4.28 3.56
CA PRO A 35 8.01 2.95 4.09
C PRO A 35 7.37 1.76 3.36
N LEU A 36 6.29 1.98 2.60
CA LEU A 36 5.64 0.94 1.80
C LEU A 36 6.56 0.37 0.70
N THR A 37 7.59 1.11 0.28
CA THR A 37 8.57 0.63 -0.71
C THR A 37 9.27 -0.65 -0.25
N GLN A 38 9.56 -0.79 1.05
CA GLN A 38 10.16 -2.00 1.62
C GLN A 38 9.25 -3.23 1.50
N ARG A 39 7.93 -3.03 1.36
CA ARG A 39 6.96 -4.12 1.21
C ARG A 39 7.17 -4.92 -0.07
N TYR A 40 7.61 -4.27 -1.15
CA TYR A 40 7.92 -4.96 -2.40
C TYR A 40 9.07 -5.97 -2.23
N ASP A 41 10.13 -5.58 -1.53
CA ASP A 41 11.25 -6.47 -1.26
C ASP A 41 10.85 -7.62 -0.34
N ILE A 42 10.01 -7.36 0.67
CA ILE A 42 9.47 -8.39 1.56
C ILE A 42 8.61 -9.40 0.76
N ILE A 43 7.75 -8.93 -0.15
CA ILE A 43 6.92 -9.78 -1.00
C ILE A 43 7.82 -10.67 -1.88
N ARG A 44 8.83 -10.11 -2.56
CA ARG A 44 9.76 -10.85 -3.42
C ARG A 44 10.58 -11.88 -2.66
N GLN A 45 11.10 -11.52 -1.47
CA GLN A 45 11.83 -12.46 -0.62
C GLN A 45 10.91 -13.60 -0.15
N THR A 46 9.69 -13.28 0.28
CA THR A 46 8.68 -14.26 0.70
C THR A 46 8.33 -15.21 -0.43
N GLU A 47 8.12 -14.69 -1.65
CA GLU A 47 7.93 -15.51 -2.84
C GLU A 47 9.12 -16.44 -3.07
N GLY A 48 10.34 -15.92 -3.04
CA GLY A 48 11.56 -16.69 -3.23
C GLY A 48 11.67 -17.87 -2.25
N PHE A 49 11.39 -17.62 -0.97
CA PHE A 49 11.40 -18.70 0.06
C PHE A 49 10.27 -19.70 -0.17
N THR A 50 9.07 -19.22 -0.51
CA THR A 50 7.91 -20.08 -0.80
C THR A 50 8.19 -20.99 -1.99
N LEU A 51 8.71 -20.45 -3.09
CA LEU A 51 9.06 -21.22 -4.29
C LEU A 51 10.17 -22.26 -4.01
N LYS A 52 11.19 -21.90 -3.20
CA LYS A 52 12.23 -22.82 -2.76
C LYS A 52 11.64 -23.96 -1.91
N ASN A 53 10.71 -23.65 -1.01
CA ASN A 53 10.07 -24.69 -0.18
C ASN A 53 9.18 -25.62 -1.02
N ILE A 54 8.39 -25.09 -1.96
CA ILE A 54 7.60 -25.90 -2.88
C ILE A 54 8.49 -26.82 -3.73
N ALA A 55 9.62 -26.30 -4.21
CA ALA A 55 10.58 -27.10 -4.99
C ALA A 55 11.17 -28.28 -4.20
N LYS A 56 11.28 -28.17 -2.86
CA LYS A 56 11.72 -29.28 -2.00
C LYS A 56 10.74 -30.45 -1.97
N GLY A 57 9.51 -30.31 -2.46
CA GLY A 57 8.58 -31.41 -2.66
C GLY A 57 9.11 -32.49 -3.63
N TRP A 58 10.10 -32.15 -4.46
CA TRP A 58 10.82 -33.12 -5.32
C TRP A 58 11.96 -33.85 -4.61
N LEU A 59 12.35 -33.46 -3.40
CA LEU A 59 13.39 -34.14 -2.64
C LEU A 59 12.80 -35.36 -1.92
N PRO A 60 13.64 -36.38 -1.62
CA PRO A 60 13.23 -37.50 -0.79
C PRO A 60 12.70 -37.02 0.55
N GLN A 61 11.50 -37.48 0.91
CA GLN A 61 10.90 -37.22 2.20
C GLN A 61 11.32 -38.33 3.15
N ILE A 62 12.03 -38.01 4.22
CA ILE A 62 12.58 -38.95 5.18
C ILE A 62 11.82 -38.80 6.50
N GLY A 63 11.23 -39.90 6.95
CA GLY A 63 10.52 -39.98 8.24
C GLY A 63 11.15 -41.04 9.12
N VAL A 64 11.14 -40.83 10.44
CA VAL A 64 11.53 -41.83 11.43
C VAL A 64 10.31 -42.12 12.29
N THR A 65 9.95 -43.39 12.41
CA THR A 65 8.80 -43.83 13.21
C THR A 65 9.22 -44.90 14.21
N ALA A 66 8.69 -44.83 15.40
CA ALA A 66 8.82 -45.88 16.41
C ALA A 66 7.42 -46.31 16.89
N GLN A 67 7.18 -47.58 16.89
CA GLN A 67 5.87 -48.11 17.26
C GLN A 67 6.04 -49.30 18.22
N GLY A 68 5.26 -49.32 19.28
CA GLY A 68 5.02 -50.50 20.13
C GLY A 68 3.55 -50.84 20.12
N SER A 69 3.19 -52.08 19.97
CA SER A 69 1.81 -52.57 19.97
C SER A 69 1.67 -53.86 20.75
N TYR A 70 0.54 -54.02 21.42
CA TYR A 70 0.15 -55.28 22.03
C TYR A 70 -1.08 -55.82 21.29
N GLN A 71 -0.99 -57.06 20.81
CA GLN A 71 -2.06 -57.71 20.10
C GLN A 71 -2.77 -58.69 21.07
N SER A 72 -4.11 -58.63 21.14
CA SER A 72 -4.93 -59.52 21.96
C SER A 72 -4.97 -60.94 21.47
N ALA A 73 -4.67 -61.14 20.17
CA ALA A 73 -4.57 -62.46 19.55
C ALA A 73 -3.43 -62.46 18.53
N VAL A 74 -2.66 -63.50 18.49
CA VAL A 74 -1.57 -63.76 17.55
C VAL A 74 -1.77 -65.07 16.81
N PRO A 75 -1.23 -65.25 15.63
CA PRO A 75 -1.27 -66.56 14.94
C PRO A 75 -0.63 -67.66 15.79
N GLU A 76 -1.40 -68.72 16.00
CA GLU A 76 -0.95 -69.91 16.71
C GLU A 76 -0.79 -71.06 15.74
N TYR A 77 0.08 -71.99 16.05
CA TYR A 77 0.21 -73.19 15.25
C TYR A 77 -0.84 -74.23 15.59
N PRO A 78 -1.20 -75.06 14.60
CA PRO A 78 -1.95 -76.26 14.90
C PRO A 78 -1.17 -77.14 15.89
N LYS A 79 -1.82 -77.58 16.97
CA LYS A 79 -1.18 -78.42 18.04
C LYS A 79 -0.36 -79.59 17.47
N VAL A 80 -0.85 -80.26 16.46
CA VAL A 80 -0.19 -81.39 15.78
C VAL A 80 1.22 -81.00 15.27
N LEU A 81 1.40 -79.80 14.74
CA LEU A 81 2.66 -79.34 14.24
C LEU A 81 3.63 -78.96 15.38
N SER A 82 3.10 -78.38 16.41
CA SER A 82 3.88 -78.05 17.63
C SER A 82 4.41 -79.30 18.30
N ASP A 83 3.58 -80.32 18.42
CA ASP A 83 3.93 -81.62 19.04
C ASP A 83 4.99 -82.39 18.21
N MET A 84 4.86 -82.41 16.89
CA MET A 84 5.90 -83.01 16.00
C MET A 84 7.23 -82.31 16.09
N LEU A 85 7.28 -81.01 16.12
CA LEU A 85 8.51 -80.23 16.20
C LEU A 85 9.18 -80.33 17.57
N SER A 86 8.39 -80.46 18.65
CA SER A 86 8.93 -80.70 19.97
C SER A 86 9.57 -82.09 20.12
N GLN A 87 9.02 -83.11 19.47
CA GLN A 87 9.61 -84.45 19.37
C GLN A 87 10.93 -84.46 18.57
N MET A 88 11.10 -83.53 17.60
CA MET A 88 12.32 -83.33 16.84
C MET A 88 13.34 -82.42 17.55
N GLY A 89 13.09 -82.05 18.78
CA GLY A 89 13.98 -81.19 19.60
C GLY A 89 13.99 -79.72 19.23
N THR A 90 12.97 -79.25 18.45
CA THR A 90 12.81 -77.85 18.06
C THR A 90 11.61 -77.21 18.75
N GLU A 91 11.86 -76.26 19.67
CA GLU A 91 10.82 -75.53 20.40
C GLU A 91 10.39 -74.33 19.57
N MET A 92 9.11 -74.25 19.21
CA MET A 92 8.52 -73.09 18.56
C MET A 92 7.78 -72.21 19.58
N LYS A 93 8.33 -71.02 19.78
CA LYS A 93 7.83 -70.08 20.82
C LYS A 93 6.57 -69.34 20.37
N GLY A 94 6.16 -69.46 19.10
CA GLY A 94 5.05 -68.67 18.56
C GLY A 94 5.34 -67.16 18.47
N ILE A 95 4.39 -66.41 17.93
CA ILE A 95 4.52 -64.92 17.85
C ILE A 95 4.26 -64.34 19.22
N SER A 96 5.05 -63.33 19.63
CA SER A 96 4.77 -62.53 20.83
C SER A 96 3.60 -61.55 20.63
N PRO A 97 2.67 -61.45 21.56
CA PRO A 97 1.67 -60.40 21.52
C PRO A 97 2.25 -58.98 21.55
N LEU A 98 3.40 -58.82 22.19
CA LEU A 98 4.15 -57.56 22.24
C LEU A 98 5.02 -57.44 20.99
N GLN A 99 4.75 -56.43 20.15
CA GLN A 99 5.49 -56.13 18.94
C GLN A 99 6.01 -54.69 19.01
N TYR A 100 7.19 -54.49 18.52
CA TYR A 100 7.81 -53.16 18.48
C TYR A 100 8.74 -53.05 17.28
N LYS A 101 8.77 -51.83 16.70
CA LYS A 101 9.70 -51.51 15.59
C LYS A 101 10.09 -50.03 15.59
N ALA A 102 11.33 -49.78 15.21
CA ALA A 102 11.81 -48.47 14.81
C ALA A 102 12.11 -48.51 13.31
N ALA A 103 11.53 -47.59 12.54
CA ALA A 103 11.63 -47.60 11.09
C ALA A 103 12.10 -46.23 10.57
N ILE A 104 12.85 -46.28 9.47
CA ILE A 104 13.18 -45.14 8.62
C ILE A 104 12.43 -45.33 7.32
N ASP A 105 11.57 -44.37 6.99
CA ASP A 105 10.77 -44.31 5.78
C ASP A 105 11.34 -43.26 4.84
N VAL A 106 11.61 -43.61 3.60
CA VAL A 106 12.03 -42.68 2.56
C VAL A 106 11.01 -42.75 1.43
N GLN A 107 10.43 -41.59 1.07
CA GLN A 107 9.48 -41.49 -0.02
C GLN A 107 10.00 -40.47 -1.03
N GLN A 108 10.06 -40.85 -2.29
CA GLN A 108 10.48 -40.02 -3.40
C GLN A 108 9.36 -39.84 -4.41
N THR A 109 8.91 -38.63 -4.60
CA THR A 109 7.94 -38.30 -5.66
C THR A 109 8.63 -38.41 -7.02
N ILE A 110 8.07 -39.23 -7.94
CA ILE A 110 8.49 -39.33 -9.34
C ILE A 110 7.57 -38.55 -10.24
N TYR A 111 6.27 -38.67 -9.99
CA TYR A 111 5.22 -37.93 -10.69
C TYR A 111 4.12 -37.55 -9.70
N ASP A 112 3.77 -36.27 -9.66
CA ASP A 112 2.82 -35.72 -8.67
C ASP A 112 1.49 -35.22 -9.30
N GLY A 113 1.28 -35.47 -10.60
CA GLY A 113 0.13 -34.95 -11.35
C GLY A 113 0.21 -33.45 -11.64
N GLY A 114 1.39 -32.82 -11.46
CA GLY A 114 1.58 -31.39 -11.64
C GLY A 114 1.20 -30.53 -10.42
N VAL A 115 1.02 -31.14 -9.25
CA VAL A 115 0.67 -30.44 -7.99
C VAL A 115 1.76 -29.44 -7.60
N ILE A 116 3.03 -29.85 -7.60
CA ILE A 116 4.15 -28.96 -7.24
C ILE A 116 4.25 -27.79 -8.23
N SER A 117 4.08 -28.06 -9.52
CA SER A 117 4.10 -27.01 -10.55
C SER A 117 2.94 -26.02 -10.37
N SER A 118 1.73 -26.51 -10.18
CA SER A 118 0.55 -25.65 -9.98
C SER A 118 0.61 -24.87 -8.65
N GLN A 119 1.16 -25.46 -7.59
CA GLN A 119 1.41 -24.72 -6.33
C GLN A 119 2.41 -23.57 -6.53
N ARG A 120 3.45 -23.76 -7.38
CA ARG A 120 4.37 -22.67 -7.74
C ARG A 120 3.65 -21.56 -8.49
N ASP A 121 2.75 -21.90 -9.41
CA ASP A 121 1.95 -20.92 -10.16
C ASP A 121 1.01 -20.13 -9.22
N VAL A 122 0.36 -20.81 -8.28
CA VAL A 122 -0.48 -20.16 -7.25
C VAL A 122 0.37 -19.23 -6.38
N ALA A 123 1.56 -19.64 -5.94
CA ALA A 123 2.44 -18.81 -5.12
C ALA A 123 2.87 -17.54 -5.87
N LYS A 124 3.28 -17.68 -7.16
CA LYS A 124 3.64 -16.53 -8.01
C LYS A 124 2.46 -15.59 -8.24
N ALA A 125 1.28 -16.14 -8.56
CA ALA A 125 0.08 -15.33 -8.77
C ALA A 125 -0.35 -14.63 -7.49
N SER A 126 -0.24 -15.27 -6.32
CA SER A 126 -0.50 -14.67 -5.01
C SER A 126 0.45 -13.51 -4.70
N SER A 127 1.73 -13.64 -5.05
CA SER A 127 2.71 -12.55 -4.89
C SER A 127 2.37 -11.36 -5.79
N LYS A 128 1.95 -11.59 -7.04
CA LYS A 128 1.50 -10.53 -7.95
C LYS A 128 0.27 -9.78 -7.43
N VAL A 129 -0.69 -10.48 -6.81
CA VAL A 129 -1.83 -9.83 -6.14
C VAL A 129 -1.37 -8.93 -5.02
N LYS A 130 -0.40 -9.37 -4.20
CA LYS A 130 0.16 -8.56 -3.11
C LYS A 130 0.93 -7.35 -3.63
N GLU A 131 1.71 -7.49 -4.70
CA GLU A 131 2.41 -6.37 -5.36
C GLU A 131 1.42 -5.36 -5.92
N ALA A 132 0.40 -5.81 -6.67
CA ALA A 132 -0.65 -4.95 -7.20
C ALA A 132 -1.45 -4.24 -6.08
N GLY A 133 -1.69 -4.92 -4.96
CA GLY A 133 -2.29 -4.29 -3.77
C GLY A 133 -1.40 -3.22 -3.13
N ALA A 134 -0.08 -3.38 -3.18
CA ALA A 134 0.86 -2.35 -2.76
C ALA A 134 0.87 -1.17 -3.74
N ASP A 135 0.76 -1.43 -5.06
CA ASP A 135 0.64 -0.38 -6.09
C ASP A 135 -0.60 0.50 -5.85
N VAL A 136 -1.75 -0.09 -5.49
CA VAL A 136 -2.97 0.66 -5.14
C VAL A 136 -2.74 1.56 -3.92
N GLN A 137 -2.10 1.05 -2.87
CA GLN A 137 -1.78 1.84 -1.68
C GLN A 137 -0.78 2.96 -1.98
N MET A 138 0.20 2.70 -2.85
CA MET A 138 1.18 3.68 -3.29
C MET A 138 0.54 4.77 -4.15
N TYR A 139 -0.44 4.40 -4.97
CA TYR A 139 -1.19 5.35 -5.79
C TYR A 139 -2.01 6.32 -4.94
N ALA A 140 -2.64 5.86 -3.86
CA ALA A 140 -3.37 6.71 -2.93
C ALA A 140 -2.49 7.78 -2.24
N LEU A 141 -1.16 7.58 -2.20
CA LEU A 141 -0.22 8.57 -1.67
C LEU A 141 -0.20 9.85 -2.52
N ARG A 142 -0.44 9.75 -3.84
CA ARG A 142 -0.47 10.91 -4.76
C ARG A 142 -1.50 11.95 -4.31
N GLU A 143 -2.69 11.51 -3.92
CA GLU A 143 -3.75 12.42 -3.48
C GLU A 143 -3.34 13.19 -2.22
N ARG A 144 -2.74 12.51 -1.24
CA ARG A 144 -2.27 13.14 0.00
C ARG A 144 -1.18 14.18 -0.26
N VAL A 145 -0.26 13.89 -1.17
CA VAL A 145 0.80 14.83 -1.56
C VAL A 145 0.20 16.02 -2.28
N ASN A 146 -0.75 15.80 -3.19
CA ASN A 146 -1.45 16.88 -3.89
C ASN A 146 -2.17 17.80 -2.91
N ASP A 147 -2.95 17.26 -1.97
CA ASP A 147 -3.67 18.05 -0.97
C ASP A 147 -2.72 18.90 -0.13
N LEU A 148 -1.56 18.37 0.28
CA LEU A 148 -0.54 19.13 0.99
C LEU A 148 0.06 20.25 0.12
N CYS A 149 0.39 19.97 -1.13
CA CYS A 149 0.94 20.95 -2.06
C CYS A 149 -0.06 22.09 -2.33
N PHE A 150 -1.34 21.77 -2.59
CA PHE A 150 -2.37 22.80 -2.80
C PHE A 150 -2.67 23.61 -1.53
N ALA A 151 -2.63 22.98 -0.34
CA ALA A 151 -2.75 23.69 0.93
C ALA A 151 -1.61 24.69 1.13
N ILE A 152 -0.36 24.32 0.78
CA ILE A 152 0.80 25.20 0.85
C ILE A 152 0.63 26.38 -0.13
N LEU A 153 0.26 26.09 -1.38
CA LEU A 153 0.04 27.13 -2.40
C LEU A 153 -1.04 28.13 -1.97
N LEU A 154 -2.15 27.65 -1.40
CA LEU A 154 -3.20 28.51 -0.89
C LEU A 154 -2.69 29.40 0.25
N ILE A 155 -1.93 28.84 1.18
CA ILE A 155 -1.36 29.58 2.31
C ILE A 155 -0.34 30.63 1.81
N ASP A 156 0.49 30.32 0.83
CA ASP A 156 1.45 31.25 0.24
C ASP A 156 0.73 32.47 -0.38
N GLN A 157 -0.39 32.25 -1.06
CA GLN A 157 -1.19 33.34 -1.59
C GLN A 157 -1.87 34.16 -0.47
N ARG A 158 -2.36 33.50 0.58
CA ARG A 158 -2.95 34.21 1.74
C ARG A 158 -1.92 35.06 2.48
N LEU A 159 -0.67 34.63 2.58
CA LEU A 159 0.42 35.44 3.14
C LEU A 159 0.63 36.70 2.31
N LYS A 160 0.73 36.59 0.98
CA LYS A 160 0.89 37.73 0.07
C LYS A 160 -0.25 38.74 0.23
N LEU A 161 -1.51 38.24 0.26
CA LEU A 161 -2.67 39.12 0.44
C LEU A 161 -2.71 39.79 1.81
N ASN A 162 -2.30 39.09 2.86
CA ASN A 162 -2.18 39.67 4.18
C ASN A 162 -1.10 40.78 4.22
N GLU A 163 0.06 40.58 3.57
CA GLU A 163 1.09 41.62 3.45
C GLU A 163 0.57 42.87 2.69
N GLU A 164 -0.19 42.68 1.61
CA GLU A 164 -0.83 43.77 0.85
C GLU A 164 -1.82 44.53 1.75
N MET A 165 -2.64 43.80 2.52
CA MET A 165 -3.58 44.38 3.47
C MET A 165 -2.85 45.18 4.55
N GLN A 166 -1.78 44.66 5.13
CA GLN A 166 -0.96 45.39 6.13
C GLN A 166 -0.39 46.67 5.54
N ARG A 167 0.13 46.67 4.29
CA ARG A 167 0.64 47.87 3.62
C ARG A 167 -0.48 48.91 3.42
N THR A 168 -1.66 48.49 3.04
CA THR A 168 -2.83 49.37 2.85
C THR A 168 -3.24 50.01 4.18
N ILE A 169 -3.34 49.22 5.25
CA ILE A 169 -3.69 49.69 6.59
C ILE A 169 -2.62 50.67 7.11
N ASP A 170 -1.32 50.33 6.99
CA ASP A 170 -0.23 51.17 7.47
C ASP A 170 -0.14 52.52 6.73
N SER A 171 -0.35 52.51 5.42
CA SER A 171 -0.45 53.75 4.62
C SER A 171 -1.60 54.65 5.10
N ASN A 172 -2.77 54.09 5.35
CA ASN A 172 -3.90 54.89 5.87
C ASN A 172 -3.66 55.34 7.32
N ARG A 173 -3.01 54.53 8.16
CA ARG A 173 -2.60 54.94 9.52
C ARG A 173 -1.64 56.13 9.50
N GLN A 174 -0.65 56.14 8.58
CA GLN A 174 0.31 57.23 8.42
C GLN A 174 -0.41 58.51 7.98
N ARG A 175 -1.36 58.43 7.05
CA ARG A 175 -2.19 59.56 6.61
C ARG A 175 -2.99 60.13 7.79
N LEU A 176 -3.66 59.27 8.59
CA LEU A 176 -4.39 59.69 9.78
C LEU A 176 -3.51 60.34 10.81
N ALA A 177 -2.28 59.85 11.01
CA ALA A 177 -1.32 60.49 11.93
C ALA A 177 -0.98 61.92 11.45
N THR A 178 -0.77 62.15 10.16
CA THR A 178 -0.55 63.48 9.60
C THR A 178 -1.80 64.38 9.77
N MET A 179 -3.01 63.83 9.56
CA MET A 179 -4.27 64.57 9.77
C MET A 179 -4.47 64.93 11.26
N LEU A 180 -4.04 64.08 12.21
CA LEU A 180 -4.06 64.37 13.63
C LEU A 180 -3.15 65.52 13.98
N GLU A 181 -1.92 65.57 13.44
CA GLU A 181 -0.98 66.70 13.59
C GLU A 181 -1.58 68.00 13.05
N GLY A 182 -2.39 67.90 11.95
CA GLY A 182 -3.16 69.03 11.40
C GLY A 182 -4.45 69.38 12.17
N GLY A 183 -4.81 68.62 13.22
CA GLY A 183 -6.03 68.86 14.01
C GLY A 183 -7.32 68.42 13.32
N VAL A 184 -7.24 67.61 12.24
CA VAL A 184 -8.39 67.16 11.44
C VAL A 184 -8.87 65.76 11.83
N ALA A 185 -8.02 64.92 12.41
CA ALA A 185 -8.36 63.58 12.91
C ALA A 185 -8.23 63.50 14.45
N MET A 186 -8.82 62.47 15.04
CA MET A 186 -8.73 62.19 16.48
C MET A 186 -7.67 61.10 16.75
N GLN A 187 -7.10 61.10 17.97
CA GLN A 187 -6.20 60.03 18.41
C GLN A 187 -6.87 58.64 18.30
N ALA A 188 -8.17 58.59 18.61
CA ALA A 188 -8.97 57.34 18.51
C ALA A 188 -8.98 56.75 17.07
N ASP A 189 -8.91 57.59 16.04
CA ASP A 189 -8.88 57.14 14.62
C ASP A 189 -7.54 56.45 14.31
N VAL A 190 -6.42 57.02 14.78
CA VAL A 190 -5.08 56.45 14.64
C VAL A 190 -4.95 55.16 15.46
N ASP A 191 -5.53 55.13 16.65
CA ASP A 191 -5.51 53.95 17.53
C ASP A 191 -6.35 52.82 16.92
N ALA A 192 -7.52 53.09 16.34
CA ALA A 192 -8.36 52.09 15.64
C ALA A 192 -7.60 51.45 14.46
N MET A 193 -6.96 52.27 13.62
CA MET A 193 -6.17 51.79 12.49
C MET A 193 -4.92 51.00 12.94
N SER A 194 -4.30 51.44 14.06
CA SER A 194 -3.16 50.75 14.66
C SER A 194 -3.56 49.37 15.23
N ALA A 195 -4.73 49.26 15.85
CA ALA A 195 -5.28 48.01 16.34
C ALA A 195 -5.56 47.01 15.17
N GLU A 196 -6.12 47.53 14.06
CA GLU A 196 -6.35 46.70 12.87
C GLU A 196 -5.03 46.20 12.24
N LEU A 197 -4.00 47.08 12.18
CA LEU A 197 -2.66 46.67 11.74
C LEU A 197 -2.06 45.57 12.65
N ALA A 198 -2.23 45.70 13.96
CA ALA A 198 -1.76 44.70 14.92
C ALA A 198 -2.51 43.36 14.72
N THR A 199 -3.81 43.40 14.46
CA THR A 199 -4.62 42.22 14.13
C THR A 199 -4.14 41.55 12.85
N ALA A 200 -3.89 42.32 11.78
CA ALA A 200 -3.37 41.80 10.51
C ALA A 200 -1.97 41.16 10.70
N ARG A 201 -1.11 41.72 11.53
CA ARG A 201 0.21 41.13 11.87
C ARG A 201 0.08 39.83 12.67
N GLN A 202 -0.87 39.77 13.60
CA GLN A 202 -1.15 38.53 14.33
C GLN A 202 -1.64 37.44 13.39
N GLN A 203 -2.53 37.76 12.45
CA GLN A 203 -2.98 36.83 11.42
C GLN A 203 -1.82 36.36 10.53
N HIS A 204 -0.90 37.25 10.12
CA HIS A 204 0.30 36.88 9.36
C HIS A 204 1.12 35.83 10.11
N THR A 205 1.37 36.04 11.40
CA THR A 205 2.15 35.13 12.24
C THR A 205 1.49 33.72 12.30
N ASP A 206 0.16 33.68 12.44
CA ASP A 206 -0.61 32.44 12.47
C ASP A 206 -0.52 31.67 11.12
N ILE A 207 -0.76 32.39 10.01
CA ILE A 207 -0.67 31.81 8.66
C ILE A 207 0.75 31.29 8.37
N GLU A 208 1.78 32.03 8.78
CA GLU A 208 3.18 31.62 8.65
C GLU A 208 3.49 30.34 9.47
N ALA A 209 2.93 30.23 10.68
CA ALA A 209 3.07 29.03 11.49
C ALA A 209 2.38 27.83 10.83
N GLN A 210 1.20 28.01 10.27
CA GLN A 210 0.50 26.97 9.50
C GLN A 210 1.32 26.55 8.28
N ARG A 211 1.89 27.51 7.53
CA ARG A 211 2.80 27.24 6.39
C ARG A 211 3.98 26.35 6.81
N ARG A 212 4.68 26.74 7.88
CA ARG A 212 5.81 25.95 8.40
C ARG A 212 5.41 24.53 8.76
N ALA A 213 4.24 24.35 9.38
CA ALA A 213 3.73 23.02 9.73
C ALA A 213 3.49 22.15 8.48
N LEU A 214 2.83 22.69 7.44
CA LEU A 214 2.57 21.95 6.19
C LEU A 214 3.85 21.61 5.42
N ILE A 215 4.79 22.55 5.32
CA ILE A 215 6.10 22.32 4.70
C ILE A 215 6.85 21.20 5.44
N LYS A 216 6.82 21.20 6.78
CA LYS A 216 7.45 20.15 7.57
C LYS A 216 6.81 18.78 7.31
N VAL A 217 5.48 18.71 7.22
CA VAL A 217 4.77 17.47 6.89
C VAL A 217 5.13 16.99 5.49
N LEU A 218 5.16 17.88 4.50
CA LEU A 218 5.55 17.53 3.13
C LEU A 218 7.01 17.05 3.06
N SER A 219 7.92 17.70 3.79
CA SER A 219 9.33 17.29 3.88
C SER A 219 9.48 15.90 4.53
N LEU A 220 8.64 15.55 5.52
CA LEU A 220 8.62 14.20 6.08
C LEU A 220 8.12 13.15 5.07
N PHE A 221 7.12 13.48 4.25
CA PHE A 221 6.65 12.58 3.20
C PHE A 221 7.72 12.34 2.12
N THR A 222 8.37 13.41 1.68
CA THR A 222 9.35 13.37 0.57
C THR A 222 10.75 12.93 1.01
N GLY A 223 11.05 12.97 2.32
CA GLY A 223 12.39 12.72 2.82
C GLY A 223 13.43 13.77 2.43
N LYS A 224 12.97 14.92 1.88
CA LYS A 224 13.82 16.03 1.44
C LYS A 224 13.37 17.33 2.12
N GLU A 225 14.30 18.23 2.33
CA GLU A 225 13.99 19.55 2.86
C GLU A 225 13.40 20.41 1.73
N ILE A 226 12.09 20.67 1.80
CA ILE A 226 11.35 21.52 0.87
C ILE A 226 11.13 22.85 1.53
N THR A 227 11.29 23.94 0.79
CA THR A 227 11.03 25.30 1.27
C THR A 227 9.89 25.97 0.52
N GLU A 228 9.67 25.58 -0.71
CA GLU A 228 8.68 26.17 -1.59
C GLU A 228 8.09 25.11 -2.53
N VAL A 229 6.80 25.26 -2.84
CA VAL A 229 6.10 24.45 -3.86
C VAL A 229 5.85 25.35 -5.06
N SER A 230 6.32 24.93 -6.26
CA SER A 230 6.08 25.71 -7.46
C SER A 230 4.61 25.61 -7.89
N THR A 231 4.06 26.73 -8.34
CA THR A 231 2.69 26.78 -8.86
C THR A 231 2.57 25.87 -10.09
N PRO A 232 1.66 24.90 -10.07
CA PRO A 232 1.48 24.01 -11.20
C PRO A 232 0.96 24.77 -12.43
N CYS A 233 1.41 24.35 -13.61
CA CYS A 233 0.81 24.84 -14.85
C CYS A 233 -0.65 24.38 -14.94
N PRO A 234 -1.59 25.22 -15.42
CA PRO A 234 -2.94 24.77 -15.69
C PRO A 234 -2.90 23.56 -16.61
N LEU A 235 -3.47 22.45 -16.13
CA LEU A 235 -3.48 21.21 -16.88
C LEU A 235 -4.38 21.36 -18.12
N GLY A 236 -3.78 21.22 -19.31
CA GLY A 236 -4.57 21.01 -20.52
C GLY A 236 -5.43 19.75 -20.38
N ARG A 237 -6.53 19.64 -21.14
CA ARG A 237 -7.28 18.39 -21.20
C ARG A 237 -6.33 17.28 -21.57
N GLY A 238 -6.01 16.41 -20.61
CA GLY A 238 -5.13 15.27 -20.82
C GLY A 238 -5.71 14.39 -21.93
N THR A 239 -5.14 14.46 -23.12
CA THR A 239 -5.40 13.53 -24.22
C THR A 239 -4.47 12.33 -24.18
N GLY A 240 -3.83 12.07 -23.02
CA GLY A 240 -3.01 10.89 -22.83
C GLY A 240 -3.89 9.64 -22.74
N GLU A 241 -3.51 8.57 -23.41
CA GLU A 241 -4.04 7.24 -23.13
C GLU A 241 -3.87 7.02 -21.62
N GLY A 242 -4.99 6.87 -20.92
CA GLY A 242 -5.00 6.77 -19.46
C GLY A 242 -4.12 5.62 -19.03
N LEU A 243 -3.16 5.89 -18.17
CA LEU A 243 -2.50 4.81 -17.45
C LEU A 243 -3.59 4.05 -16.72
N LEU A 244 -3.62 2.75 -16.93
CA LEU A 244 -4.56 1.89 -16.26
C LEU A 244 -4.40 2.07 -14.74
N ARG A 245 -5.49 2.45 -14.08
CA ARG A 245 -5.56 2.54 -12.62
C ARG A 245 -4.98 1.26 -12.00
N PRO A 246 -4.14 1.36 -10.95
CA PRO A 246 -3.55 0.18 -10.32
C PRO A 246 -4.59 -0.80 -9.78
N GLU A 247 -5.79 -0.33 -9.44
CA GLU A 247 -6.91 -1.18 -9.01
C GLU A 247 -7.35 -2.14 -10.10
N LEU A 248 -7.35 -1.72 -11.37
CA LEU A 248 -7.69 -2.61 -12.49
C LEU A 248 -6.64 -3.72 -12.65
N ARG A 249 -5.35 -3.39 -12.48
CA ARG A 249 -4.27 -4.38 -12.46
C ARG A 249 -4.37 -5.34 -11.28
N LEU A 250 -4.88 -4.86 -10.13
CA LEU A 250 -5.15 -5.71 -8.98
C LEU A 250 -6.25 -6.73 -9.30
N PHE A 251 -7.38 -6.33 -9.90
CA PHE A 251 -8.44 -7.24 -10.32
C PHE A 251 -7.94 -8.27 -11.36
N ASP A 252 -7.15 -7.85 -12.34
CA ASP A 252 -6.56 -8.77 -13.34
C ASP A 252 -5.60 -9.79 -12.68
N SER A 253 -4.84 -9.34 -11.67
CA SER A 253 -3.96 -10.23 -10.88
C SER A 253 -4.77 -11.22 -10.03
N GLN A 254 -5.90 -10.82 -9.46
CA GLN A 254 -6.80 -11.69 -8.69
C GLN A 254 -7.46 -12.73 -9.61
N LEU A 255 -7.91 -12.35 -10.80
CA LEU A 255 -8.42 -13.29 -11.80
C LEU A 255 -7.35 -14.32 -12.19
N SER A 256 -6.12 -13.87 -12.43
CA SER A 256 -4.97 -14.74 -12.73
C SER A 256 -4.66 -15.71 -11.59
N LEU A 257 -4.82 -15.29 -10.33
CA LEU A 257 -4.69 -16.16 -9.16
C LEU A 257 -5.79 -17.22 -9.13
N THR A 258 -7.03 -16.84 -9.42
CA THR A 258 -8.15 -17.79 -9.48
C THR A 258 -7.95 -18.83 -10.60
N ASP A 259 -7.39 -18.44 -11.74
CA ASP A 259 -7.00 -19.37 -12.81
C ASP A 259 -5.88 -20.33 -12.38
N ALA A 260 -4.90 -19.83 -11.61
CA ALA A 260 -3.86 -20.70 -11.06
C ALA A 260 -4.43 -21.69 -10.04
N LYS A 261 -5.36 -21.27 -9.18
CA LYS A 261 -6.09 -22.15 -8.25
C LYS A 261 -6.90 -23.22 -8.99
N GLU A 262 -7.54 -22.88 -10.12
CA GLU A 262 -8.28 -23.87 -10.93
C GLU A 262 -7.34 -24.92 -11.53
N ARG A 263 -6.16 -24.51 -12.03
CA ARG A 263 -5.13 -25.46 -12.49
C ARG A 263 -4.66 -26.37 -11.35
N ALA A 264 -4.45 -25.83 -10.16
CA ALA A 264 -4.05 -26.61 -8.98
C ALA A 264 -5.15 -27.61 -8.56
N LEU A 265 -6.42 -27.21 -8.63
CA LEU A 265 -7.55 -28.08 -8.37
C LEU A 265 -7.58 -29.24 -9.36
N ARG A 266 -7.37 -28.99 -10.65
CA ARG A 266 -7.28 -30.05 -11.68
C ARG A 266 -6.09 -30.98 -11.44
N ALA A 267 -4.92 -30.46 -11.09
CA ALA A 267 -3.73 -31.25 -10.79
C ALA A 267 -3.93 -32.19 -9.60
N SER A 268 -4.73 -31.80 -8.61
CA SER A 268 -5.02 -32.63 -7.44
C SER A 268 -5.84 -33.89 -7.73
N LEU A 269 -6.50 -33.94 -8.89
CA LEU A 269 -7.28 -35.10 -9.36
C LEU A 269 -6.44 -36.17 -10.07
N LEU A 270 -5.19 -35.84 -10.41
CA LEU A 270 -4.34 -36.78 -11.14
C LEU A 270 -3.67 -37.78 -10.20
N PRO A 271 -3.39 -39.02 -10.66
CA PRO A 271 -2.65 -40.00 -9.88
C PRO A 271 -1.22 -39.51 -9.60
N LYS A 272 -0.66 -39.98 -8.50
CA LYS A 272 0.72 -39.70 -8.09
C LYS A 272 1.51 -41.00 -8.11
N ILE A 273 2.76 -40.94 -8.56
CA ILE A 273 3.67 -42.07 -8.60
C ILE A 273 4.93 -41.68 -7.80
N GLY A 274 5.32 -42.56 -6.89
CA GLY A 274 6.51 -42.40 -6.09
C GLY A 274 7.26 -43.71 -5.87
N ALA A 275 8.55 -43.60 -5.63
CA ALA A 275 9.33 -44.67 -5.04
C ALA A 275 9.32 -44.58 -3.53
N PHE A 276 9.38 -45.70 -2.86
CA PHE A 276 9.54 -45.75 -1.43
C PHE A 276 10.57 -46.76 -0.98
N ALA A 277 11.23 -46.50 0.10
CA ALA A 277 12.10 -47.45 0.79
C ALA A 277 11.81 -47.36 2.29
N GLN A 278 11.71 -48.49 2.96
CA GLN A 278 11.57 -48.55 4.40
C GLN A 278 12.58 -49.55 4.93
N GLY A 279 13.38 -49.09 5.93
CA GLY A 279 14.20 -49.95 6.73
C GLY A 279 13.72 -49.94 8.17
N TYR A 280 13.55 -51.11 8.80
CA TYR A 280 13.18 -51.12 10.21
C TYR A 280 13.90 -52.21 10.99
N TYR A 281 14.15 -51.90 12.26
CA TYR A 281 14.65 -52.84 13.25
C TYR A 281 13.57 -53.08 14.29
N GLY A 282 13.21 -54.33 14.52
CA GLY A 282 12.15 -54.65 15.49
C GLY A 282 11.68 -56.08 15.43
N TYR A 283 10.64 -56.34 16.21
CA TYR A 283 9.90 -57.59 16.27
C TYR A 283 8.40 -57.24 16.08
N LEU A 284 7.73 -57.72 15.14
CA LEU A 284 7.88 -58.82 14.19
C LEU A 284 8.66 -58.36 12.95
N GLY A 285 9.54 -59.22 12.43
CA GLY A 285 10.25 -59.00 11.15
C GLY A 285 9.50 -59.52 9.92
N MET A 286 10.17 -59.49 8.74
CA MET A 286 9.58 -60.00 7.51
C MET A 286 9.63 -61.51 7.40
N ASN A 287 10.53 -62.15 8.13
CA ASN A 287 10.62 -63.66 8.15
C ASN A 287 9.82 -64.19 9.34
N MET A 288 8.54 -64.42 9.10
CA MET A 288 7.59 -64.84 10.14
C MET A 288 7.97 -66.18 10.75
N PHE A 289 8.47 -67.17 9.97
CA PHE A 289 8.91 -68.47 10.53
C PHE A 289 10.11 -68.34 11.43
N ARG A 290 11.09 -67.53 11.11
CA ARG A 290 12.23 -67.26 12.00
C ARG A 290 11.79 -66.62 13.29
N ASP A 291 10.88 -65.63 13.21
CA ASP A 291 10.41 -64.87 14.36
C ASP A 291 9.52 -65.70 15.28
N MET A 292 8.82 -66.72 14.76
CA MET A 292 8.12 -67.73 15.50
C MET A 292 9.03 -68.65 16.27
N MET A 293 10.19 -68.98 15.71
CA MET A 293 11.22 -69.81 16.38
C MET A 293 12.07 -69.00 17.37
N LYS A 294 12.43 -67.76 16.98
CA LYS A 294 13.30 -66.89 17.80
C LYS A 294 12.65 -65.54 17.96
N ARG A 295 12.14 -65.23 19.12
CA ARG A 295 11.54 -63.91 19.46
C ARG A 295 12.58 -62.81 19.57
N THR A 296 13.44 -62.64 18.58
CA THR A 296 14.51 -61.66 18.54
C THR A 296 14.26 -60.57 17.50
N PRO A 297 14.54 -59.30 17.81
CA PRO A 297 14.38 -58.25 16.80
C PRO A 297 15.33 -58.44 15.61
N THR A 298 14.88 -58.06 14.45
CA THR A 298 15.63 -58.22 13.17
C THR A 298 15.62 -56.92 12.36
N LEU A 299 16.68 -56.72 11.57
CA LEU A 299 16.76 -55.67 10.59
C LEU A 299 16.04 -56.15 9.30
N ASN A 300 15.11 -55.35 8.78
CA ASN A 300 14.34 -55.63 7.62
C ASN A 300 14.33 -54.41 6.71
N GLY A 301 14.14 -54.63 5.41
CA GLY A 301 14.05 -53.56 4.43
C GLY A 301 13.10 -53.91 3.30
N ILE A 302 12.39 -52.91 2.78
CA ILE A 302 11.53 -53.01 1.63
C ILE A 302 11.76 -51.80 0.75
N ILE A 303 11.79 -52.00 -0.57
CA ILE A 303 11.85 -50.97 -1.59
C ILE A 303 10.78 -51.25 -2.63
N GLY A 304 10.13 -50.21 -3.14
CA GLY A 304 9.11 -50.40 -4.16
C GLY A 304 8.66 -49.09 -4.81
N ILE A 305 7.74 -49.24 -5.75
CA ILE A 305 7.05 -48.13 -6.41
C ILE A 305 5.59 -48.18 -5.96
N LYS A 306 5.06 -46.99 -5.64
CA LYS A 306 3.66 -46.83 -5.21
C LYS A 306 2.96 -45.85 -6.15
N ALA A 307 1.86 -46.29 -6.74
CA ALA A 307 0.89 -45.38 -7.37
C ALA A 307 -0.27 -45.14 -6.40
N SER A 308 -0.65 -43.89 -6.25
CA SER A 308 -1.78 -43.49 -5.42
C SER A 308 -2.70 -42.53 -6.17
N TRP A 309 -3.99 -42.78 -6.10
CA TRP A 309 -5.00 -41.91 -6.70
C TRP A 309 -6.13 -41.65 -5.73
N ASN A 310 -6.36 -40.35 -5.45
CA ASN A 310 -7.44 -39.95 -4.57
C ASN A 310 -8.74 -39.73 -5.35
N ILE A 311 -9.50 -40.82 -5.56
CA ILE A 311 -10.77 -40.78 -6.30
C ILE A 311 -11.83 -39.96 -5.52
N SER A 312 -11.76 -39.91 -4.18
CA SER A 312 -12.70 -39.16 -3.36
C SER A 312 -12.67 -37.64 -3.65
N ALA A 313 -11.55 -37.12 -4.18
CA ALA A 313 -11.45 -35.71 -4.59
C ALA A 313 -12.45 -35.35 -5.71
N LEU A 314 -12.94 -36.35 -6.46
CA LEU A 314 -13.98 -36.13 -7.47
C LEU A 314 -15.33 -35.77 -6.87
N TYR A 315 -15.61 -36.15 -5.60
CA TYR A 315 -16.87 -35.84 -4.94
C TYR A 315 -17.07 -34.34 -4.68
N THR A 316 -15.98 -33.64 -4.37
CA THR A 316 -16.01 -32.20 -4.09
C THR A 316 -15.66 -31.34 -5.29
N HIS A 317 -15.00 -31.90 -6.31
CA HIS A 317 -14.42 -31.16 -7.44
C HIS A 317 -15.43 -30.23 -8.14
N LYS A 318 -16.66 -30.70 -8.38
CA LYS A 318 -17.71 -29.89 -9.02
C LYS A 318 -18.04 -28.65 -8.18
N ASN A 319 -18.17 -28.82 -6.87
CA ASN A 319 -18.49 -27.73 -5.97
C ASN A 319 -17.30 -26.78 -5.80
N ASP A 320 -16.07 -27.31 -5.72
CA ASP A 320 -14.86 -26.50 -5.58
C ASP A 320 -14.61 -25.66 -6.84
N ARG A 321 -14.86 -26.22 -8.04
CA ARG A 321 -14.84 -25.47 -9.28
C ARG A 321 -15.94 -24.40 -9.34
N ALA A 322 -17.15 -24.71 -8.87
CA ALA A 322 -18.24 -23.73 -8.79
C ALA A 322 -17.88 -22.55 -7.84
N LYS A 323 -17.20 -22.83 -6.71
CA LYS A 323 -16.71 -21.77 -5.81
C LYS A 323 -15.71 -20.85 -6.51
N LEU A 324 -14.78 -21.39 -7.31
CA LEU A 324 -13.82 -20.58 -8.07
C LEU A 324 -14.51 -19.73 -9.13
N GLU A 325 -15.58 -20.23 -9.73
CA GLU A 325 -16.39 -19.46 -10.67
C GLU A 325 -17.13 -18.30 -9.98
N LEU A 326 -17.68 -18.55 -8.78
CA LEU A 326 -18.28 -17.50 -7.97
C LEU A 326 -17.23 -16.49 -7.48
N GLU A 327 -15.99 -16.91 -7.16
CA GLU A 327 -14.87 -16.02 -6.84
C GLU A 327 -14.56 -15.10 -8.03
N ARG A 328 -14.53 -15.62 -9.29
CA ARG A 328 -14.40 -14.79 -10.50
C ARG A 328 -15.52 -13.78 -10.65
N GLN A 329 -16.76 -14.22 -10.44
CA GLN A 329 -17.92 -13.31 -10.51
C GLN A 329 -17.85 -12.22 -9.46
N THR A 330 -17.39 -12.52 -8.23
CA THR A 330 -17.16 -11.53 -7.18
C THR A 330 -16.11 -10.51 -7.61
N ILE A 331 -14.95 -10.95 -8.13
CA ILE A 331 -13.89 -10.06 -8.59
C ILE A 331 -14.39 -9.15 -9.72
N ASN A 332 -15.16 -9.69 -10.68
CA ASN A 332 -15.74 -8.90 -11.76
C ASN A 332 -16.77 -7.89 -11.24
N ASN A 333 -17.61 -8.29 -10.29
CA ASN A 333 -18.54 -7.37 -9.63
C ASN A 333 -17.82 -6.24 -8.89
N ASP A 334 -16.75 -6.56 -8.15
CA ASP A 334 -15.93 -5.55 -7.46
C ASP A 334 -15.28 -4.58 -8.46
N ARG A 335 -14.84 -5.08 -9.62
CA ARG A 335 -14.35 -4.26 -10.74
C ARG A 335 -15.44 -3.33 -11.28
N ASP A 336 -16.64 -3.84 -11.48
CA ASP A 336 -17.76 -3.05 -11.98
C ASP A 336 -18.20 -1.96 -10.96
N VAL A 337 -18.22 -2.29 -9.67
CA VAL A 337 -18.44 -1.34 -8.58
C VAL A 337 -17.35 -0.26 -8.56
N PHE A 338 -16.08 -0.64 -8.73
CA PHE A 338 -14.97 0.32 -8.81
C PHE A 338 -15.16 1.27 -9.99
N LEU A 339 -15.44 0.76 -11.20
CA LEU A 339 -15.65 1.57 -12.40
C LEU A 339 -16.88 2.49 -12.27
N PHE A 340 -17.94 2.01 -11.65
CA PHE A 340 -19.12 2.82 -11.36
C PHE A 340 -18.78 3.98 -10.41
N ASN A 341 -18.09 3.70 -9.31
CA ASN A 341 -17.66 4.73 -8.35
C ASN A 341 -16.68 5.73 -8.99
N GLN A 342 -15.75 5.27 -9.82
CA GLN A 342 -14.85 6.13 -10.59
C GLN A 342 -15.64 7.10 -11.50
N LYS A 343 -16.67 6.61 -12.19
CA LYS A 343 -17.54 7.44 -13.03
C LYS A 343 -18.31 8.47 -12.21
N LEU A 344 -18.81 8.11 -11.03
CA LEU A 344 -19.48 9.04 -10.12
C LEU A 344 -18.52 10.14 -9.66
N GLN A 345 -17.33 9.77 -9.19
CA GLN A 345 -16.30 10.71 -8.75
C GLN A 345 -15.86 11.63 -9.89
N SER A 346 -15.61 11.11 -11.09
CA SER A 346 -15.28 11.90 -12.27
C SER A 346 -16.37 12.92 -12.60
N SER A 347 -17.64 12.52 -12.56
CA SER A 347 -18.77 13.42 -12.81
C SER A 347 -18.88 14.52 -11.75
N GLN A 348 -18.61 14.19 -10.49
CA GLN A 348 -18.56 15.15 -9.40
C GLN A 348 -17.46 16.19 -9.62
N GLU A 349 -16.24 15.74 -9.95
CA GLU A 349 -15.08 16.62 -10.17
C GLU A 349 -15.29 17.50 -11.43
N ASP A 350 -15.86 16.97 -12.51
CA ASP A 350 -16.21 17.76 -13.68
C ASP A 350 -17.24 18.87 -13.34
N SER A 351 -18.16 18.59 -12.45
CA SER A 351 -19.15 19.58 -11.98
C SER A 351 -18.49 20.66 -11.12
N ASN A 352 -17.55 20.28 -10.22
CA ASN A 352 -16.77 21.20 -9.42
C ASN A 352 -15.91 22.11 -10.31
N ILE A 353 -15.21 21.55 -11.31
CA ILE A 353 -14.40 22.30 -12.27
C ILE A 353 -15.25 23.35 -13.01
N ARG A 354 -16.45 22.98 -13.49
CA ARG A 354 -17.36 23.93 -14.14
C ARG A 354 -17.82 25.03 -13.19
N ARG A 355 -18.15 24.68 -11.94
CA ARG A 355 -18.55 25.63 -10.90
C ARG A 355 -17.46 26.65 -10.64
N TYR A 356 -16.23 26.20 -10.36
CA TYR A 356 -15.12 27.11 -10.04
C TYR A 356 -14.70 27.98 -11.24
N ARG A 357 -14.78 27.48 -12.48
CA ARG A 357 -14.57 28.31 -13.67
C ARG A 357 -15.60 29.45 -13.77
N HIS A 358 -16.85 29.19 -13.40
CA HIS A 358 -17.88 30.22 -13.39
C HIS A 358 -17.63 31.25 -12.28
N LEU A 359 -17.34 30.80 -11.05
CA LEU A 359 -17.02 31.69 -9.93
C LEU A 359 -15.82 32.60 -10.26
N ILE A 360 -14.73 32.04 -10.79
CA ILE A 360 -13.53 32.82 -11.18
C ILE A 360 -13.88 33.89 -12.22
N SER A 361 -14.78 33.59 -13.17
CA SER A 361 -15.19 34.58 -14.19
C SER A 361 -15.91 35.80 -13.61
N GLU A 362 -16.48 35.68 -12.39
CA GLU A 362 -17.11 36.78 -11.67
C GLU A 362 -16.18 37.48 -10.66
N ASP A 363 -15.17 36.75 -10.14
CA ASP A 363 -14.27 37.25 -9.09
C ASP A 363 -13.48 38.49 -9.52
N ASP A 364 -13.02 38.54 -10.77
CA ASP A 364 -12.29 39.71 -11.29
C ASP A 364 -13.13 40.99 -11.21
N GLY A 365 -14.41 40.88 -11.61
CA GLY A 365 -15.35 41.98 -11.53
C GLY A 365 -15.65 42.40 -10.09
N ILE A 366 -15.82 41.42 -9.19
CA ILE A 366 -16.05 41.69 -7.77
C ILE A 366 -14.83 42.36 -7.13
N CYS A 367 -13.64 41.86 -7.37
CA CYS A 367 -12.40 42.44 -6.85
C CYS A 367 -12.21 43.88 -7.34
N GLN A 368 -12.45 44.15 -8.63
CA GLN A 368 -12.35 45.51 -9.17
C GLN A 368 -13.39 46.48 -8.56
N LEU A 369 -14.64 46.03 -8.41
CA LEU A 369 -15.67 46.87 -7.76
C LEU A 369 -15.35 47.16 -6.31
N ARG A 370 -14.84 46.16 -5.54
CA ARG A 370 -14.43 46.34 -4.15
C ARG A 370 -13.23 47.27 -4.02
N HIS A 371 -12.28 47.16 -4.94
CA HIS A 371 -11.14 48.08 -5.02
C HIS A 371 -11.61 49.54 -5.20
N ASN A 372 -12.49 49.78 -6.18
CA ASN A 372 -13.03 51.12 -6.45
C ASN A 372 -13.79 51.68 -5.23
N VAL A 373 -14.57 50.84 -4.52
CA VAL A 373 -15.30 51.25 -3.31
C VAL A 373 -14.36 51.64 -2.19
N ARG A 374 -13.27 50.86 -2.00
CA ARG A 374 -12.24 51.18 -0.99
C ARG A 374 -11.53 52.51 -1.32
N GLU A 375 -11.13 52.73 -2.57
CA GLU A 375 -10.52 54.02 -2.98
C GLU A 375 -11.47 55.22 -2.75
N ALA A 376 -12.77 55.03 -3.09
CA ALA A 376 -13.78 56.05 -2.83
C ALA A 376 -13.98 56.29 -1.30
N ALA A 377 -13.84 55.24 -0.48
CA ALA A 377 -13.88 55.38 0.98
C ALA A 377 -12.67 56.10 1.52
N GLU A 378 -11.46 55.86 1.00
CA GLU A 378 -10.25 56.62 1.36
C GLU A 378 -10.42 58.11 1.07
N ALA A 379 -10.89 58.48 -0.14
CA ALA A 379 -11.14 59.86 -0.49
C ALA A 379 -12.23 60.52 0.40
N LYS A 380 -13.28 59.80 0.77
CA LYS A 380 -14.35 60.28 1.65
C LYS A 380 -13.84 60.49 3.09
N LEU A 381 -12.96 59.63 3.58
CA LEU A 381 -12.33 59.80 4.88
C LEU A 381 -11.43 61.06 4.89
N GLU A 382 -10.62 61.28 3.84
CA GLU A 382 -9.82 62.49 3.68
C GLU A 382 -10.65 63.77 3.68
N ALA A 383 -11.87 63.67 3.10
CA ALA A 383 -12.84 64.77 3.11
C ALA A 383 -13.66 64.88 4.40
N GLY A 384 -13.47 64.04 5.40
CA GLY A 384 -14.20 64.00 6.66
C GLY A 384 -15.65 63.56 6.54
N ILE A 385 -16.02 62.88 5.46
CA ILE A 385 -17.42 62.43 5.16
C ILE A 385 -17.78 61.14 5.86
N ILE A 386 -16.79 60.24 6.07
CA ILE A 386 -16.98 58.97 6.74
C ILE A 386 -15.97 58.84 7.91
N ASP A 387 -16.25 57.93 8.82
CA ASP A 387 -15.33 57.56 9.91
C ASP A 387 -14.31 56.49 9.50
N VAL A 388 -13.31 56.29 10.35
CA VAL A 388 -12.24 55.30 10.14
C VAL A 388 -12.77 53.88 10.14
N ASN A 389 -13.82 53.57 10.91
CA ASN A 389 -14.41 52.23 10.95
C ASN A 389 -15.05 51.87 9.61
N ALA A 390 -15.68 52.82 8.92
CA ALA A 390 -16.22 52.59 7.58
C ALA A 390 -15.11 52.26 6.58
N LEU A 391 -13.95 52.92 6.62
CA LEU A 391 -12.79 52.59 5.77
C LEU A 391 -12.23 51.22 6.12
N ILE A 392 -12.02 50.86 7.38
CA ILE A 392 -11.54 49.54 7.83
C ILE A 392 -12.46 48.44 7.27
N LEU A 393 -13.77 48.65 7.31
CA LEU A 393 -14.74 47.70 6.77
C LEU A 393 -14.55 47.50 5.26
N GLU A 394 -14.32 48.55 4.47
CA GLU A 394 -14.13 48.41 3.02
C GLU A 394 -12.76 47.79 2.69
N ILE A 395 -11.71 48.08 3.42
CA ILE A 395 -10.40 47.39 3.32
C ILE A 395 -10.59 45.86 3.56
N SER A 396 -11.30 45.53 4.63
CA SER A 396 -11.58 44.13 4.99
C SER A 396 -12.42 43.39 3.89
N ARG A 397 -13.42 44.08 3.29
CA ARG A 397 -14.25 43.56 2.23
C ARG A 397 -13.46 43.33 0.91
N GLU A 398 -12.57 44.27 0.55
CA GLU A 398 -11.69 44.08 -0.61
C GLU A 398 -10.76 42.88 -0.39
N ASN A 399 -10.11 42.79 0.79
CA ASN A 399 -9.25 41.67 1.13
C ASN A 399 -9.99 40.33 1.07
N GLN A 400 -11.23 40.26 1.61
CA GLN A 400 -12.05 39.06 1.56
C GLN A 400 -12.38 38.65 0.12
N ALA A 401 -12.68 39.61 -0.77
CA ALA A 401 -12.91 39.33 -2.18
C ALA A 401 -11.67 38.74 -2.86
N LYS A 402 -10.48 39.29 -2.60
CA LYS A 402 -9.21 38.76 -3.12
C LYS A 402 -8.92 37.35 -2.59
N ILE A 403 -9.16 37.10 -1.29
CA ILE A 403 -9.01 35.77 -0.68
C ILE A 403 -9.94 34.76 -1.34
N ASN A 404 -11.21 35.11 -1.57
CA ASN A 404 -12.18 34.24 -2.22
C ASN A 404 -11.73 33.86 -3.64
N LYS A 405 -11.25 34.83 -4.43
CA LYS A 405 -10.69 34.59 -5.77
C LYS A 405 -9.54 33.58 -5.72
N VAL A 406 -8.59 33.77 -4.84
CA VAL A 406 -7.43 32.86 -4.69
C VAL A 406 -7.87 31.45 -4.28
N ILE A 407 -8.86 31.34 -3.40
CA ILE A 407 -9.47 30.06 -3.03
C ILE A 407 -10.06 29.39 -4.28
N HIS A 408 -10.88 30.11 -5.05
CA HIS A 408 -11.52 29.55 -6.24
C HIS A 408 -10.50 29.11 -7.30
N GLU A 409 -9.44 29.88 -7.53
CA GLU A 409 -8.36 29.53 -8.44
C GLU A 409 -7.59 28.27 -7.99
N THR A 410 -7.28 28.19 -6.69
CA THR A 410 -6.57 27.04 -6.10
C THR A 410 -7.42 25.78 -6.13
N GLU A 411 -8.71 25.89 -5.77
CA GLU A 411 -9.68 24.80 -5.82
C GLU A 411 -9.89 24.29 -7.25
N LEU A 412 -9.95 25.19 -8.24
CA LEU A 412 -10.02 24.78 -9.65
C LEU A 412 -8.85 23.87 -10.04
N LEU A 413 -7.63 24.27 -9.71
CA LEU A 413 -6.44 23.48 -9.99
C LEU A 413 -6.46 22.15 -9.23
N GLN A 414 -6.83 22.17 -7.95
CA GLN A 414 -6.92 20.95 -7.14
C GLN A 414 -7.93 19.95 -7.71
N HIS A 415 -9.11 20.41 -8.12
CA HIS A 415 -10.13 19.56 -8.75
C HIS A 415 -9.70 19.01 -10.11
N GLN A 416 -8.91 19.76 -10.89
CA GLN A 416 -8.30 19.25 -12.12
C GLN A 416 -7.31 18.12 -11.84
N TYR A 417 -6.45 18.26 -10.83
CA TYR A 417 -5.51 17.22 -10.40
C TYR A 417 -6.23 15.99 -9.83
N LYS A 418 -7.32 16.19 -9.06
CA LYS A 418 -8.17 15.10 -8.57
C LYS A 418 -8.79 14.32 -9.72
N LEU A 419 -9.34 15.02 -10.71
CA LEU A 419 -9.93 14.38 -11.89
C LEU A 419 -8.90 13.56 -12.66
N GLN A 420 -7.68 14.08 -12.84
CA GLN A 420 -6.60 13.31 -13.47
C GLN A 420 -6.23 12.07 -12.66
N ASN A 421 -6.12 12.19 -11.33
CA ASN A 421 -5.83 11.08 -10.45
C ASN A 421 -6.94 10.02 -10.50
N ILE A 422 -8.23 10.41 -10.53
CA ILE A 422 -9.37 9.50 -10.66
C ILE A 422 -9.31 8.75 -11.99
N ASN A 423 -8.93 9.41 -13.08
CA ASN A 423 -8.88 8.81 -14.42
C ASN A 423 -7.57 8.06 -14.72
N GLY A 424 -6.58 8.13 -13.83
CA GLY A 424 -5.30 7.43 -13.97
C GLY A 424 -4.34 8.05 -15.00
N TYR A 425 -4.47 9.36 -15.28
CA TYR A 425 -3.53 10.06 -16.15
C TYR A 425 -2.23 10.38 -15.40
N GLU A 426 -1.07 10.17 -16.05
CA GLU A 426 0.19 10.74 -15.57
C GLU A 426 0.35 12.16 -16.10
N THR A 427 0.73 13.08 -15.21
CA THR A 427 1.27 14.37 -15.61
C THR A 427 2.65 14.12 -16.22
N LYS A 428 2.78 14.34 -17.51
CA LYS A 428 4.09 14.33 -18.19
C LYS A 428 4.82 15.64 -17.92
#